data_bac6d9e9f76505d08f21a8b8664bfa87
#
_entry.id   bac6d9e9f76505d08f21a8b8664bfa87
#
_cell.length_a   1.000
_cell.length_b   1.000
_cell.length_c   1.000
_cell.angle_alpha   90.00
_cell.angle_beta   90.00
_cell.angle_gamma   90.00
#
_symmetry.space_group_name_H-M   'P 1'
#
loop_
_entity.id
_entity.type
_entity.pdbx_description
1 polymer ?
#
loop_
_entity_poly.entity_id
_entity_poly.type
_entity_poly.pdbx_seq_one_letter_code
_entity_poly.pdbx_strand_id
1 'polypeptide(L)'
;MPRIPLEDNFTDVIGKAQRGLKLSDANLAEKAGLSRTDLAAIQGGEIRELALLAVARPLGLERNALLALARREWYPEQPLFKRSFAMFNTAFEDMTVNSYLVWDTKTRLAAAFDTGTSAQGMLDTLAGENLTLRYIFLTHTHDDHIADLDRLAETKAEIWNSELEPLGRLGAKTFQENAHFHLGELSIKTLFTWGHSPGQTTFYITGLSWPLAIVGDSLFASSMGGSATNYDMQLKNNRQKIMKLPLDTVLACGHGPLTTIKQERKHNPFFAHHA
;
A
#
# COMPACT_ATOMS: atom_id res chain seq x y z
N MET A 1 0.55 0.95 20.45
CA MET A 1 1.62 1.30 19.52
C MET A 1 1.58 2.80 19.26
N PRO A 2 2.69 3.48 19.06
CA PRO A 2 2.66 4.88 18.61
C PRO A 2 1.89 4.99 17.28
N ARG A 3 1.28 6.14 17.04
CA ARG A 3 0.54 6.41 15.81
C ARG A 3 1.52 6.46 14.64
N ILE A 4 1.36 5.58 13.65
CA ILE A 4 2.14 5.60 12.42
C ILE A 4 1.65 6.80 11.58
N PRO A 5 2.51 7.72 11.14
CA PRO A 5 2.09 8.86 10.33
C PRO A 5 1.55 8.42 8.97
N LEU A 6 0.79 9.29 8.28
CA LEU A 6 0.51 9.10 6.86
C LEU A 6 1.84 9.08 6.10
N GLU A 7 1.94 8.24 5.10
CA GLU A 7 3.16 8.12 4.28
C GLU A 7 3.45 9.42 3.53
N ASP A 8 2.42 9.97 2.90
CA ASP A 8 2.54 11.15 2.07
C ASP A 8 1.83 12.35 2.68
N ASN A 9 2.39 13.52 2.46
CA ASN A 9 1.72 14.79 2.60
C ASN A 9 1.15 15.27 1.25
N PHE A 10 0.50 16.43 1.22
CA PHE A 10 -0.13 16.94 0.00
C PHE A 10 0.87 17.28 -1.11
N THR A 11 2.12 17.65 -0.78
CA THR A 11 3.16 17.94 -1.79
C THR A 11 3.60 16.67 -2.49
N ASP A 12 3.69 15.55 -1.76
CA ASP A 12 4.01 14.24 -2.31
C ASP A 12 2.93 13.78 -3.28
N VAL A 13 1.65 13.93 -2.90
CA VAL A 13 0.48 13.60 -3.73
C VAL A 13 0.48 14.42 -5.03
N ILE A 14 0.69 15.75 -4.94
CA ILE A 14 0.83 16.62 -6.12
C ILE A 14 1.99 16.16 -6.99
N GLY A 15 3.16 15.94 -6.39
CA GLY A 15 4.37 15.51 -7.11
C GLY A 15 4.22 14.16 -7.80
N LYS A 16 3.59 13.16 -7.15
CA LYS A 16 3.30 11.85 -7.73
C LYS A 16 2.38 11.97 -8.94
N ALA A 17 1.28 12.71 -8.82
CA ALA A 17 0.35 12.94 -9.92
C ALA A 17 1.00 13.72 -11.07
N GLN A 18 1.74 14.77 -10.78
CA GLN A 18 2.43 15.59 -11.79
C GLN A 18 3.45 14.79 -12.59
N ARG A 19 4.31 14.02 -11.90
CA ARG A 19 5.31 13.14 -12.56
C ARG A 19 4.64 12.04 -13.38
N GLY A 20 3.60 11.42 -12.82
CA GLY A 20 2.83 10.37 -13.50
C GLY A 20 2.17 10.86 -14.79
N LEU A 21 1.62 12.06 -14.78
CA LEU A 21 1.03 12.72 -15.95
C LEU A 21 2.07 13.39 -16.87
N LYS A 22 3.37 13.35 -16.49
CA LYS A 22 4.48 13.96 -17.25
C LYS A 22 4.26 15.46 -17.53
N LEU A 23 3.68 16.18 -16.57
CA LEU A 23 3.43 17.61 -16.66
C LEU A 23 4.64 18.39 -16.15
N SER A 24 5.15 19.33 -16.96
CA SER A 24 6.09 20.34 -16.48
C SER A 24 5.39 21.36 -15.58
N ASP A 25 6.13 22.05 -14.71
CA ASP A 25 5.58 23.12 -13.87
C ASP A 25 4.88 24.19 -14.70
N ALA A 26 5.46 24.55 -15.87
CA ALA A 26 4.86 25.53 -16.77
C ALA A 26 3.48 25.07 -17.26
N ASN A 27 3.40 23.81 -17.73
CA ASN A 27 2.14 23.24 -18.24
C ASN A 27 1.11 23.03 -17.11
N LEU A 28 1.55 22.65 -15.92
CA LEU A 28 0.65 22.50 -14.79
C LEU A 28 0.10 23.85 -14.31
N ALA A 29 0.97 24.88 -14.20
CA ALA A 29 0.55 26.24 -13.84
C ALA A 29 -0.47 26.79 -14.83
N GLU A 30 -0.20 26.67 -16.15
CA GLU A 30 -1.11 27.08 -17.22
C GLU A 30 -2.47 26.36 -17.12
N LYS A 31 -2.46 25.03 -17.03
CA LYS A 31 -3.70 24.22 -16.94
C LYS A 31 -4.51 24.51 -15.66
N ALA A 32 -3.84 24.86 -14.58
CA ALA A 32 -4.46 25.21 -13.30
C ALA A 32 -4.89 26.70 -13.23
N GLY A 33 -4.47 27.52 -14.18
CA GLY A 33 -4.67 28.98 -14.13
C GLY A 33 -3.92 29.65 -12.97
N LEU A 34 -2.76 29.11 -12.59
CA LEU A 34 -1.91 29.59 -11.50
C LEU A 34 -0.70 30.36 -12.01
N SER A 35 -0.23 31.33 -11.19
CA SER A 35 1.12 31.86 -11.39
C SER A 35 2.16 30.79 -11.07
N ARG A 36 3.36 30.90 -11.67
CA ARG A 36 4.49 30.01 -11.31
C ARG A 36 4.87 30.14 -9.84
N THR A 37 4.72 31.33 -9.27
CA THR A 37 4.98 31.60 -7.85
C THR A 37 3.99 30.86 -6.95
N ASP A 38 2.69 30.85 -7.29
CA ASP A 38 1.68 30.11 -6.52
C ASP A 38 1.90 28.60 -6.62
N LEU A 39 2.24 28.09 -7.81
CA LEU A 39 2.57 26.67 -7.96
C LEU A 39 3.79 26.29 -7.14
N ALA A 40 4.89 27.05 -7.23
CA ALA A 40 6.09 26.79 -6.45
C ALA A 40 5.85 26.85 -4.94
N ALA A 41 4.99 27.77 -4.48
CA ALA A 41 4.63 27.88 -3.06
C ALA A 41 3.92 26.62 -2.55
N ILE A 42 2.91 26.08 -3.28
CA ILE A 42 2.23 24.85 -2.86
C ILE A 42 3.11 23.61 -3.01
N GLN A 43 3.98 23.55 -4.00
CA GLN A 43 4.99 22.49 -4.13
C GLN A 43 6.04 22.55 -3.01
N GLY A 44 6.32 23.74 -2.49
CA GLY A 44 7.18 23.96 -1.32
C GLY A 44 6.50 23.75 0.03
N GLY A 45 5.24 23.35 0.06
CA GLY A 45 4.53 23.01 1.30
C GLY A 45 3.68 24.15 1.88
N GLU A 46 3.58 25.32 1.20
CA GLU A 46 2.71 26.40 1.64
C GLU A 46 1.24 26.05 1.33
N ILE A 47 0.36 26.18 2.33
CA ILE A 47 -1.07 25.91 2.15
C ILE A 47 -1.74 27.15 1.57
N ARG A 48 -1.95 27.15 0.25
CA ARG A 48 -2.75 28.14 -0.49
C ARG A 48 -4.00 27.46 -1.02
N GLU A 49 -5.09 27.54 -0.29
CA GLU A 49 -6.30 26.78 -0.55
C GLU A 49 -6.83 26.90 -1.98
N LEU A 50 -6.94 28.12 -2.49
CA LEU A 50 -7.42 28.35 -3.87
C LEU A 50 -6.45 27.72 -4.90
N ALA A 51 -5.15 27.76 -4.67
CA ALA A 51 -4.17 27.13 -5.53
C ALA A 51 -4.23 25.59 -5.44
N LEU A 52 -4.42 25.02 -4.25
CA LEU A 52 -4.62 23.58 -4.06
C LEU A 52 -5.89 23.08 -4.77
N LEU A 53 -7.00 23.81 -4.66
CA LEU A 53 -8.23 23.49 -5.36
C LEU A 53 -8.08 23.61 -6.87
N ALA A 54 -7.30 24.58 -7.36
CA ALA A 54 -7.07 24.78 -8.79
C ALA A 54 -6.17 23.69 -9.40
N VAL A 55 -5.08 23.30 -8.70
CA VAL A 55 -4.12 22.30 -9.20
C VAL A 55 -4.70 20.88 -9.21
N ALA A 56 -5.68 20.58 -8.36
CA ALA A 56 -6.27 19.26 -8.25
C ALA A 56 -6.90 18.79 -9.57
N ARG A 57 -7.61 19.68 -10.28
CA ARG A 57 -8.32 19.34 -11.54
C ARG A 57 -7.38 18.84 -12.65
N PRO A 58 -6.34 19.57 -13.07
CA PRO A 58 -5.44 19.09 -14.11
C PRO A 58 -4.61 17.86 -13.70
N LEU A 59 -4.49 17.61 -12.39
CA LEU A 59 -3.84 16.41 -11.86
C LEU A 59 -4.79 15.21 -11.70
N GLY A 60 -6.10 15.39 -11.97
CA GLY A 60 -7.10 14.33 -11.79
C GLY A 60 -7.29 13.91 -10.34
N LEU A 61 -7.04 14.82 -9.38
CA LEU A 61 -7.18 14.60 -7.95
C LEU A 61 -8.52 15.12 -7.42
N GLU A 62 -9.06 14.48 -6.39
CA GLU A 62 -10.22 15.00 -5.67
C GLU A 62 -9.81 16.18 -4.79
N ARG A 63 -10.39 17.32 -5.09
CA ARG A 63 -9.95 18.62 -4.55
C ARG A 63 -10.16 18.77 -3.04
N ASN A 64 -11.29 18.26 -2.51
CA ASN A 64 -11.58 18.37 -1.08
C ASN A 64 -10.74 17.41 -0.26
N ALA A 65 -10.49 16.20 -0.78
CA ALA A 65 -9.56 15.26 -0.15
C ALA A 65 -8.12 15.79 -0.14
N LEU A 66 -7.67 16.42 -1.24
CA LEU A 66 -6.34 17.07 -1.29
C LEU A 66 -6.25 18.23 -0.28
N LEU A 67 -7.29 19.05 -0.15
CA LEU A 67 -7.32 20.16 0.80
C LEU A 67 -7.35 19.65 2.25
N ALA A 68 -8.17 18.63 2.54
CA ALA A 68 -8.23 17.99 3.86
C ALA A 68 -6.88 17.37 4.26
N LEU A 69 -6.18 16.74 3.30
CA LEU A 69 -4.83 16.23 3.52
C LEU A 69 -3.85 17.36 3.85
N ALA A 70 -3.88 18.47 3.09
CA ALA A 70 -3.02 19.63 3.36
C ALA A 70 -3.26 20.25 4.74
N ARG A 71 -4.51 20.32 5.17
CA ARG A 71 -4.91 20.82 6.50
C ARG A 71 -4.74 19.81 7.63
N ARG A 72 -4.36 18.56 7.32
CA ARG A 72 -4.26 17.44 8.27
C ARG A 72 -5.56 17.18 9.03
N GLU A 73 -6.70 17.35 8.36
CA GLU A 73 -8.02 17.21 8.97
C GLU A 73 -8.48 15.76 9.09
N TRP A 74 -7.78 14.83 8.46
CA TRP A 74 -8.15 13.42 8.45
C TRP A 74 -6.98 12.49 8.75
N TYR A 75 -7.32 11.40 9.41
CA TYR A 75 -6.45 10.24 9.63
C TYR A 75 -7.34 8.99 9.74
N PRO A 76 -6.95 7.83 9.17
CA PRO A 76 -7.80 6.66 9.14
C PRO A 76 -8.08 6.10 10.54
N GLU A 77 -9.32 5.72 10.77
CA GLU A 77 -9.70 4.92 11.93
C GLU A 77 -8.98 3.58 11.85
N GLN A 78 -8.25 3.23 12.91
CA GLN A 78 -7.47 2.00 12.95
C GLN A 78 -8.36 0.83 13.40
N PRO A 79 -8.39 -0.28 12.64
CA PRO A 79 -9.13 -1.46 13.02
C PRO A 79 -8.51 -2.12 14.26
N LEU A 80 -9.36 -2.65 15.15
CA LEU A 80 -8.93 -3.39 16.31
C LEU A 80 -8.85 -4.88 15.95
N PHE A 81 -7.64 -5.39 15.75
CA PHE A 81 -7.40 -6.80 15.56
C PHE A 81 -7.22 -7.49 16.90
N LYS A 82 -8.01 -8.52 17.14
CA LYS A 82 -7.90 -9.29 18.40
C LYS A 82 -7.07 -10.56 18.23
N ARG A 83 -7.05 -11.16 17.04
CA ARG A 83 -6.34 -12.41 16.71
C ARG A 83 -6.14 -12.54 15.21
N SER A 84 -5.26 -13.42 14.80
CA SER A 84 -5.03 -13.80 13.38
C SER A 84 -4.33 -12.77 12.50
N PHE A 85 -3.85 -11.66 13.07
CA PHE A 85 -3.16 -10.61 12.32
C PHE A 85 -2.15 -9.88 13.21
N ALA A 86 -0.97 -9.64 12.67
CA ALA A 86 0.03 -8.74 13.26
C ALA A 86 0.64 -7.86 12.16
N MET A 87 0.91 -6.61 12.52
CA MET A 87 1.60 -5.63 11.70
C MET A 87 2.93 -5.28 12.35
N PHE A 88 3.98 -5.25 11.56
CA PHE A 88 5.32 -4.87 11.96
C PHE A 88 5.73 -3.66 11.13
N ASN A 89 6.12 -2.59 11.82
CA ASN A 89 6.58 -1.35 11.19
C ASN A 89 8.05 -1.17 11.55
N THR A 90 8.92 -1.24 10.56
CA THR A 90 10.38 -1.24 10.72
C THR A 90 11.01 -0.05 10.00
N ALA A 91 12.07 0.51 10.55
CA ALA A 91 12.75 1.67 9.97
C ALA A 91 13.56 1.27 8.72
N PHE A 92 13.48 2.08 7.68
CA PHE A 92 14.29 2.01 6.48
C PHE A 92 14.72 3.42 6.09
N GLU A 93 16.01 3.73 6.22
CA GLU A 93 16.55 5.08 6.01
C GLU A 93 15.76 6.15 6.81
N ASP A 94 15.10 7.08 6.13
CA ASP A 94 14.29 8.17 6.70
C ASP A 94 12.78 7.87 6.76
N MET A 95 12.37 6.66 6.37
CA MET A 95 10.98 6.20 6.32
C MET A 95 10.76 4.92 7.17
N THR A 96 9.55 4.41 7.17
CA THR A 96 9.23 3.11 7.76
C THR A 96 8.45 2.26 6.78
N VAL A 97 8.70 0.95 6.78
CA VAL A 97 8.01 -0.03 5.95
C VAL A 97 7.22 -1.01 6.81
N ASN A 98 6.09 -1.42 6.31
CA ASN A 98 5.21 -2.37 6.96
C ASN A 98 5.37 -3.77 6.37
N SER A 99 5.33 -4.74 7.25
CA SER A 99 5.19 -6.14 6.90
C SER A 99 4.15 -6.80 7.80
N TYR A 100 3.61 -7.95 7.39
CA TYR A 100 2.42 -8.49 8.04
C TYR A 100 2.51 -9.99 8.26
N LEU A 101 1.88 -10.46 9.33
CA LEU A 101 1.65 -11.87 9.59
C LEU A 101 0.15 -12.11 9.73
N VAL A 102 -0.35 -13.10 8.99
CA VAL A 102 -1.74 -13.56 9.06
C VAL A 102 -1.73 -15.04 9.39
N TRP A 103 -2.62 -15.51 10.27
CA TRP A 103 -2.67 -16.92 10.61
C TRP A 103 -4.09 -17.44 10.86
N ASP A 104 -4.28 -18.70 10.59
CA ASP A 104 -5.49 -19.42 10.96
C ASP A 104 -5.39 -19.95 12.40
N THR A 105 -6.31 -19.54 13.26
CA THR A 105 -6.30 -19.92 14.69
C THR A 105 -6.53 -21.38 14.96
N LYS A 106 -7.17 -22.12 14.03
CA LYS A 106 -7.47 -23.54 14.19
C LYS A 106 -6.28 -24.41 13.82
N THR A 107 -5.70 -24.16 12.65
CA THR A 107 -4.58 -24.97 12.14
C THR A 107 -3.23 -24.48 12.61
N ARG A 108 -3.16 -23.25 13.14
CA ARG A 108 -1.91 -22.57 13.56
C ARG A 108 -0.93 -22.33 12.40
N LEU A 109 -1.41 -22.43 11.15
CA LEU A 109 -0.62 -22.08 9.97
C LEU A 109 -0.63 -20.57 9.78
N ALA A 110 0.55 -20.02 9.45
CA ALA A 110 0.76 -18.60 9.21
C ALA A 110 1.31 -18.31 7.82
N ALA A 111 1.01 -17.12 7.31
CA ALA A 111 1.61 -16.54 6.12
C ALA A 111 2.17 -15.15 6.45
N ALA A 112 3.41 -14.90 6.04
CA ALA A 112 4.05 -13.59 6.08
C ALA A 112 3.84 -12.88 4.75
N PHE A 113 3.69 -11.56 4.80
CA PHE A 113 3.58 -10.68 3.64
C PHE A 113 4.65 -9.60 3.78
N ASP A 114 5.64 -9.64 2.89
CA ASP A 114 6.90 -8.91 2.95
C ASP A 114 7.68 -9.21 4.25
N THR A 115 8.87 -8.68 4.38
CA THR A 115 9.71 -8.90 5.57
C THR A 115 9.98 -7.62 6.34
N GLY A 116 9.82 -6.47 5.68
CA GLY A 116 10.37 -5.23 6.16
C GLY A 116 11.90 -5.33 6.26
N THR A 117 12.48 -4.47 7.06
CA THR A 117 13.93 -4.46 7.33
C THR A 117 14.32 -5.39 8.47
N SER A 118 13.36 -5.92 9.22
CA SER A 118 13.59 -6.90 10.29
C SER A 118 12.39 -7.82 10.45
N ALA A 119 12.61 -9.10 10.25
CA ALA A 119 11.65 -10.17 10.50
C ALA A 119 11.58 -10.60 11.98
N GLN A 120 12.36 -9.98 12.89
CA GLN A 120 12.42 -10.40 14.30
C GLN A 120 11.05 -10.45 14.96
N GLY A 121 10.24 -9.39 14.79
CA GLY A 121 8.89 -9.34 15.37
C GLY A 121 7.97 -10.45 14.86
N MET A 122 8.12 -10.83 13.58
CA MET A 122 7.40 -11.99 13.01
C MET A 122 7.86 -13.30 13.67
N LEU A 123 9.16 -13.52 13.76
CA LEU A 123 9.74 -14.72 14.38
C LEU A 123 9.33 -14.86 15.85
N ASP A 124 9.35 -13.76 16.60
CA ASP A 124 8.89 -13.72 17.98
C ASP A 124 7.39 -14.05 18.10
N THR A 125 6.57 -13.53 17.16
CA THR A 125 5.13 -13.82 17.10
C THR A 125 4.87 -15.28 16.74
N LEU A 126 5.60 -15.83 15.75
CA LEU A 126 5.50 -17.25 15.39
C LEU A 126 5.81 -18.15 16.59
N ALA A 127 6.87 -17.86 17.34
CA ALA A 127 7.26 -18.62 18.51
C ALA A 127 6.24 -18.45 19.65
N GLY A 128 5.90 -17.20 20.00
CA GLY A 128 5.01 -16.89 21.13
C GLY A 128 3.59 -17.41 20.95
N GLU A 129 3.09 -17.42 19.73
CA GLU A 129 1.78 -17.94 19.37
C GLU A 129 1.80 -19.41 18.92
N ASN A 130 2.96 -20.07 18.93
CA ASN A 130 3.14 -21.45 18.46
C ASN A 130 2.57 -21.67 17.04
N LEU A 131 3.00 -20.84 16.09
CA LEU A 131 2.56 -20.86 14.69
C LEU A 131 3.60 -21.55 13.81
N THR A 132 3.14 -22.18 12.75
CA THR A 132 3.99 -22.73 11.69
C THR A 132 3.88 -21.82 10.46
N LEU A 133 4.98 -21.16 10.09
CA LEU A 133 5.01 -20.36 8.88
C LEU A 133 5.00 -21.28 7.66
N ARG A 134 3.95 -21.16 6.84
CA ARG A 134 3.78 -21.95 5.62
C ARG A 134 4.19 -21.18 4.38
N TYR A 135 3.84 -19.90 4.30
CA TYR A 135 4.07 -19.07 3.14
C TYR A 135 4.76 -17.76 3.51
N ILE A 136 5.66 -17.32 2.65
CA ILE A 136 6.20 -15.97 2.58
C ILE A 136 5.78 -15.43 1.22
N PHE A 137 4.87 -14.45 1.22
CA PHE A 137 4.42 -13.76 0.02
C PHE A 137 5.11 -12.41 -0.08
N LEU A 138 5.56 -12.05 -1.27
CA LEU A 138 6.11 -10.73 -1.55
C LEU A 138 5.10 -9.94 -2.37
N THR A 139 4.75 -8.72 -1.89
CA THR A 139 3.90 -7.80 -2.65
C THR A 139 4.63 -7.31 -3.89
N HIS A 140 5.92 -7.04 -3.76
CA HIS A 140 6.88 -6.69 -4.79
C HIS A 140 8.31 -6.88 -4.24
N THR A 141 9.35 -6.51 -5.00
CA THR A 141 10.74 -6.85 -4.65
C THR A 141 11.63 -5.63 -4.40
N HIS A 142 11.08 -4.49 -3.95
CA HIS A 142 11.89 -3.38 -3.46
C HIS A 142 12.62 -3.74 -2.17
N ASP A 143 13.81 -3.19 -2.00
CA ASP A 143 14.76 -3.59 -0.95
C ASP A 143 14.17 -3.49 0.47
N ASP A 144 13.38 -2.46 0.76
CA ASP A 144 12.73 -2.26 2.05
C ASP A 144 11.68 -3.33 2.39
N HIS A 145 11.08 -3.96 1.36
CA HIS A 145 10.08 -5.03 1.53
C HIS A 145 10.70 -6.41 1.72
N ILE A 146 11.94 -6.61 1.24
CA ILE A 146 12.60 -7.92 1.23
C ILE A 146 13.93 -7.97 2.02
N ALA A 147 14.28 -6.90 2.74
CA ALA A 147 15.59 -6.74 3.36
C ALA A 147 15.98 -7.87 4.32
N ASP A 148 15.04 -8.47 5.02
CA ASP A 148 15.30 -9.58 5.98
C ASP A 148 14.72 -10.94 5.48
N LEU A 149 14.57 -11.10 4.16
CA LEU A 149 14.00 -12.30 3.55
C LEU A 149 14.86 -13.55 3.84
N ASP A 150 16.17 -13.41 3.85
CA ASP A 150 17.07 -14.54 4.13
C ASP A 150 16.81 -15.16 5.51
N ARG A 151 16.66 -14.31 6.50
CA ARG A 151 16.36 -14.72 7.87
C ARG A 151 14.99 -15.39 8.00
N LEU A 152 13.97 -14.81 7.37
CA LEU A 152 12.63 -15.41 7.41
C LEU A 152 12.59 -16.75 6.64
N ALA A 153 13.40 -16.90 5.59
CA ALA A 153 13.51 -18.12 4.82
C ALA A 153 14.13 -19.29 5.59
N GLU A 154 14.86 -19.05 6.71
CA GLU A 154 15.37 -20.10 7.59
C GLU A 154 14.24 -20.95 8.19
N THR A 155 13.01 -20.43 8.25
CA THR A 155 11.80 -21.18 8.66
C THR A 155 11.42 -22.28 7.68
N LYS A 156 12.02 -22.31 6.48
CA LYS A 156 11.73 -23.24 5.36
C LYS A 156 10.30 -23.10 4.81
N ALA A 157 9.63 -21.97 5.05
CA ALA A 157 8.38 -21.65 4.42
C ALA A 157 8.55 -21.46 2.90
N GLU A 158 7.49 -21.72 2.15
CA GLU A 158 7.48 -21.51 0.70
C GLU A 158 7.48 -20.01 0.39
N ILE A 159 8.45 -19.54 -0.40
CA ILE A 159 8.55 -18.15 -0.85
C ILE A 159 7.83 -18.02 -2.19
N TRP A 160 6.92 -17.05 -2.27
CA TRP A 160 6.10 -16.79 -3.45
C TRP A 160 6.11 -15.31 -3.84
N ASN A 161 6.33 -15.02 -5.12
CA ASN A 161 6.26 -13.69 -5.71
C ASN A 161 5.58 -13.71 -7.08
N SER A 162 5.29 -12.54 -7.64
CA SER A 162 4.67 -12.43 -8.96
C SER A 162 5.56 -12.98 -10.07
N GLU A 163 4.98 -13.69 -11.05
CA GLU A 163 5.68 -14.09 -12.27
C GLU A 163 6.19 -12.89 -13.10
N LEU A 164 5.58 -11.71 -12.91
CA LEU A 164 5.95 -10.47 -13.60
C LEU A 164 7.20 -9.80 -13.00
N GLU A 165 7.60 -10.23 -11.80
CA GLU A 165 8.76 -9.70 -11.08
C GLU A 165 9.43 -10.83 -10.30
N PRO A 166 10.05 -11.80 -11.02
CA PRO A 166 10.63 -12.97 -10.39
C PRO A 166 11.85 -12.59 -9.54
N LEU A 167 11.86 -13.07 -8.30
CA LEU A 167 12.90 -12.75 -7.32
C LEU A 167 14.33 -13.23 -7.72
N GLY A 168 14.45 -14.18 -8.65
CA GLY A 168 15.76 -14.74 -9.03
C GLY A 168 16.44 -15.60 -7.96
N ARG A 169 15.73 -15.90 -6.86
CA ARG A 169 16.23 -16.71 -5.74
C ARG A 169 15.95 -18.19 -5.94
N LEU A 170 16.93 -19.04 -5.68
CA LEU A 170 16.76 -20.49 -5.72
C LEU A 170 15.68 -20.93 -4.69
N GLY A 171 14.70 -21.69 -5.16
CA GLY A 171 13.59 -22.19 -4.35
C GLY A 171 12.40 -21.22 -4.22
N ALA A 172 12.52 -19.99 -4.69
CA ALA A 172 11.37 -19.11 -4.80
C ALA A 172 10.44 -19.59 -5.93
N LYS A 173 9.14 -19.49 -5.69
CA LYS A 173 8.07 -19.86 -6.61
C LYS A 173 7.36 -18.63 -7.12
N THR A 174 6.76 -18.70 -8.30
CA THR A 174 5.96 -17.61 -8.85
C THR A 174 4.50 -17.97 -8.92
N PHE A 175 3.64 -16.97 -8.78
CA PHE A 175 2.20 -17.07 -8.96
C PHE A 175 1.74 -16.19 -10.12
N GLN A 176 0.57 -16.54 -10.67
CA GLN A 176 -0.15 -15.79 -11.69
C GLN A 176 -1.27 -14.94 -11.07
N GLU A 177 -1.84 -14.06 -11.87
CA GLU A 177 -3.04 -13.33 -11.48
C GLU A 177 -4.18 -14.29 -11.15
N ASN A 178 -4.96 -13.96 -10.12
CA ASN A 178 -6.06 -14.80 -9.61
C ASN A 178 -5.63 -16.16 -9.09
N ALA A 179 -4.36 -16.39 -8.74
CA ALA A 179 -3.96 -17.58 -8.01
C ALA A 179 -4.63 -17.62 -6.64
N HIS A 180 -4.96 -18.83 -6.19
CA HIS A 180 -5.59 -19.09 -4.90
C HIS A 180 -4.69 -19.94 -4.02
N PHE A 181 -4.51 -19.51 -2.78
CA PHE A 181 -3.79 -20.24 -1.74
C PHE A 181 -4.73 -20.47 -0.55
N HIS A 182 -4.53 -21.59 0.13
CA HIS A 182 -5.25 -21.92 1.35
C HIS A 182 -4.31 -21.94 2.54
N LEU A 183 -4.72 -21.24 3.59
CA LEU A 183 -4.02 -21.20 4.88
C LEU A 183 -5.00 -21.66 5.97
N GLY A 184 -5.14 -22.97 6.13
CA GLY A 184 -6.23 -23.54 6.94
C GLY A 184 -7.59 -23.18 6.35
N GLU A 185 -8.42 -22.47 7.11
CA GLU A 185 -9.74 -22.00 6.67
C GLU A 185 -9.67 -20.65 5.91
N LEU A 186 -8.52 -20.01 5.87
CA LEU A 186 -8.34 -18.75 5.16
C LEU A 186 -8.09 -18.99 3.66
N SER A 187 -8.68 -18.16 2.83
CA SER A 187 -8.42 -18.12 1.39
C SER A 187 -7.67 -16.84 1.03
N ILE A 188 -6.58 -16.96 0.28
CA ILE A 188 -5.74 -15.86 -0.17
C ILE A 188 -5.78 -15.84 -1.69
N LYS A 189 -6.22 -14.74 -2.28
CA LYS A 189 -6.28 -14.54 -3.73
C LYS A 189 -5.32 -13.44 -4.16
N THR A 190 -4.55 -13.69 -5.23
CA THR A 190 -3.65 -12.68 -5.83
C THR A 190 -4.40 -11.80 -6.83
N LEU A 191 -4.16 -10.49 -6.76
CA LEU A 191 -4.63 -9.50 -7.70
C LEU A 191 -3.41 -8.69 -8.17
N PHE A 192 -3.08 -8.76 -9.45
CA PHE A 192 -1.97 -7.97 -10.00
C PHE A 192 -2.34 -6.49 -10.03
N THR A 193 -1.76 -5.72 -9.14
CA THR A 193 -1.97 -4.28 -9.00
C THR A 193 -0.73 -3.47 -9.41
N TRP A 194 -0.01 -4.02 -10.41
CA TRP A 194 1.23 -3.45 -10.91
C TRP A 194 1.08 -2.01 -11.43
N GLY A 195 2.20 -1.31 -11.39
CA GLY A 195 2.35 0.09 -11.80
C GLY A 195 3.43 0.78 -10.98
N HIS A 196 3.43 0.61 -9.65
CA HIS A 196 4.53 1.01 -8.77
C HIS A 196 5.77 0.17 -9.06
N SER A 197 5.64 -1.15 -9.05
CA SER A 197 6.62 -2.10 -9.56
C SER A 197 6.00 -3.00 -10.64
N PRO A 198 6.80 -3.72 -11.45
CA PRO A 198 6.30 -4.60 -12.51
C PRO A 198 5.40 -5.73 -12.02
N GLY A 199 5.68 -6.29 -10.85
CA GLY A 199 4.96 -7.41 -10.27
C GLY A 199 4.13 -7.07 -9.05
N GLN A 200 3.92 -5.78 -8.75
CA GLN A 200 3.14 -5.35 -7.60
C GLN A 200 1.81 -6.09 -7.50
N THR A 201 1.61 -6.76 -6.39
CA THR A 201 0.48 -7.65 -6.14
C THR A 201 -0.25 -7.28 -4.86
N THR A 202 -1.57 -7.25 -4.92
CA THR A 202 -2.46 -7.22 -3.76
C THR A 202 -2.91 -8.63 -3.42
N PHE A 203 -2.81 -9.02 -2.14
CA PHE A 203 -3.32 -10.28 -1.62
C PHE A 203 -4.64 -10.05 -0.91
N TYR A 204 -5.74 -10.53 -1.49
CA TYR A 204 -7.07 -10.43 -0.89
C TYR A 204 -7.36 -11.67 -0.05
N ILE A 205 -7.61 -11.49 1.25
CA ILE A 205 -7.73 -12.56 2.24
C ILE A 205 -9.14 -12.56 2.82
N THR A 206 -9.77 -13.73 2.77
CA THR A 206 -11.09 -14.00 3.33
C THR A 206 -11.06 -15.17 4.30
N GLY A 207 -12.12 -15.30 5.13
CA GLY A 207 -12.17 -16.31 6.20
C GLY A 207 -11.80 -15.75 7.58
N LEU A 208 -11.23 -14.54 7.64
CA LEU A 208 -11.12 -13.75 8.85
C LEU A 208 -12.49 -13.19 9.25
N SER A 209 -12.63 -12.65 10.45
CA SER A 209 -13.86 -11.96 10.90
C SER A 209 -14.17 -10.67 10.09
N TRP A 210 -13.24 -10.22 9.28
CA TRP A 210 -13.32 -9.08 8.36
C TRP A 210 -12.41 -9.36 7.16
N PRO A 211 -12.77 -8.86 5.95
CA PRO A 211 -11.93 -9.02 4.78
C PRO A 211 -10.67 -8.16 4.88
N LEU A 212 -9.54 -8.68 4.42
CA LEU A 212 -8.24 -8.03 4.45
C LEU A 212 -7.63 -8.01 3.06
N ALA A 213 -7.01 -6.92 2.66
CA ALA A 213 -6.17 -6.83 1.49
C ALA A 213 -4.79 -6.28 1.86
N ILE A 214 -3.75 -7.09 1.68
CA ILE A 214 -2.36 -6.63 1.77
C ILE A 214 -2.03 -6.02 0.41
N VAL A 215 -1.89 -4.70 0.37
CA VAL A 215 -1.81 -3.96 -0.89
C VAL A 215 -0.39 -3.51 -1.26
N GLY A 216 0.58 -3.67 -0.34
CA GLY A 216 1.94 -3.15 -0.54
C GLY A 216 1.89 -1.68 -0.95
N ASP A 217 2.64 -1.33 -1.98
CA ASP A 217 2.76 0.05 -2.47
C ASP A 217 1.78 0.41 -3.59
N SER A 218 0.75 -0.43 -3.80
CA SER A 218 -0.33 -0.06 -4.71
C SER A 218 -1.11 1.14 -4.21
N LEU A 219 -1.36 1.21 -2.89
CA LEU A 219 -2.17 2.24 -2.25
C LEU A 219 -1.70 2.48 -0.82
N PHE A 220 -1.73 3.75 -0.40
CA PHE A 220 -1.50 4.18 0.99
C PHE A 220 -2.71 4.95 1.49
N ALA A 221 -2.83 5.10 2.81
CA ALA A 221 -3.85 5.97 3.38
C ALA A 221 -3.69 7.41 2.86
N SER A 222 -4.68 7.92 2.15
CA SER A 222 -4.71 9.22 1.44
C SER A 222 -3.77 9.33 0.23
N SER A 223 -3.16 8.25 -0.22
CA SER A 223 -2.20 8.33 -1.34
C SER A 223 -2.08 6.99 -2.08
N MET A 224 -1.06 6.86 -2.87
CA MET A 224 -0.62 5.60 -3.51
C MET A 224 0.89 5.64 -3.76
N GLY A 225 1.51 4.49 -4.00
CA GLY A 225 2.91 4.40 -4.40
C GLY A 225 3.21 5.21 -5.65
N GLY A 226 4.41 5.75 -5.74
CA GLY A 226 4.84 6.51 -6.92
C GLY A 226 4.98 5.62 -8.15
N SER A 227 4.64 6.14 -9.33
CA SER A 227 4.89 5.47 -10.62
C SER A 227 5.09 6.51 -11.71
N ALA A 228 6.33 6.64 -12.19
CA ALA A 228 6.65 7.59 -13.25
C ALA A 228 6.37 7.02 -14.66
N THR A 229 6.41 5.70 -14.82
CA THR A 229 6.32 5.03 -16.12
C THR A 229 4.97 4.40 -16.38
N ASN A 230 4.31 3.88 -15.35
CA ASN A 230 3.08 3.10 -15.46
C ASN A 230 1.90 3.70 -14.65
N TYR A 231 1.91 5.02 -14.48
CA TYR A 231 0.94 5.75 -13.63
C TYR A 231 -0.52 5.46 -13.99
N ASP A 232 -0.88 5.53 -15.29
CA ASP A 232 -2.25 5.27 -15.75
C ASP A 232 -2.68 3.82 -15.46
N MET A 233 -1.74 2.88 -15.60
CA MET A 233 -2.02 1.47 -15.33
C MET A 233 -2.16 1.22 -13.83
N GLN A 234 -1.35 1.87 -12.99
CA GLN A 234 -1.51 1.80 -11.54
C GLN A 234 -2.88 2.35 -11.10
N LEU A 235 -3.26 3.53 -11.58
CA LEU A 235 -4.59 4.08 -11.32
C LEU A 235 -5.70 3.13 -11.77
N LYS A 236 -5.59 2.57 -12.98
CA LYS A 236 -6.56 1.62 -13.52
C LYS A 236 -6.66 0.36 -12.66
N ASN A 237 -5.53 -0.25 -12.32
CA ASN A 237 -5.49 -1.45 -11.50
C ASN A 237 -6.10 -1.21 -10.12
N ASN A 238 -5.71 -0.11 -9.45
CA ASN A 238 -6.26 0.26 -8.15
C ASN A 238 -7.77 0.47 -8.21
N ARG A 239 -8.27 1.22 -9.20
CA ARG A 239 -9.71 1.48 -9.39
C ARG A 239 -10.52 0.22 -9.71
N GLN A 240 -9.98 -0.67 -10.55
CA GLN A 240 -10.71 -1.84 -11.03
C GLN A 240 -10.60 -3.05 -10.12
N LYS A 241 -9.56 -3.13 -9.29
CA LYS A 241 -9.29 -4.29 -8.43
C LYS A 241 -9.42 -3.92 -6.95
N ILE A 242 -8.58 -3.04 -6.40
CA ILE A 242 -8.60 -2.69 -4.98
C ILE A 242 -9.90 -1.97 -4.61
N MET A 243 -10.23 -0.89 -5.33
CA MET A 243 -11.41 -0.07 -5.00
C MET A 243 -12.76 -0.75 -5.31
N LYS A 244 -12.74 -1.98 -5.88
CA LYS A 244 -13.95 -2.82 -6.06
C LYS A 244 -14.16 -3.85 -4.95
N LEU A 245 -13.22 -3.98 -4.04
CA LEU A 245 -13.38 -4.83 -2.86
C LEU A 245 -14.52 -4.30 -1.95
N PRO A 246 -15.08 -5.13 -1.07
CA PRO A 246 -16.09 -4.71 -0.10
C PRO A 246 -15.65 -3.48 0.70
N LEU A 247 -16.61 -2.61 1.06
CA LEU A 247 -16.32 -1.32 1.72
C LEU A 247 -15.61 -1.45 3.08
N ASP A 248 -15.86 -2.55 3.78
CA ASP A 248 -15.29 -2.89 5.08
C ASP A 248 -13.93 -3.60 4.98
N THR A 249 -13.43 -3.86 3.73
CA THR A 249 -12.12 -4.46 3.55
C THR A 249 -11.05 -3.55 4.15
N VAL A 250 -10.28 -4.11 5.07
CA VAL A 250 -9.09 -3.43 5.62
C VAL A 250 -7.97 -3.48 4.60
N LEU A 251 -7.32 -2.35 4.38
CA LEU A 251 -6.16 -2.21 3.52
C LEU A 251 -4.90 -2.13 4.37
N ALA A 252 -4.02 -3.11 4.19
CA ALA A 252 -2.72 -3.18 4.82
C ALA A 252 -1.66 -2.71 3.81
N CYS A 253 -1.24 -1.46 3.98
CA CYS A 253 -0.37 -0.73 3.06
C CYS A 253 1.10 -1.02 3.33
N GLY A 254 1.98 -0.91 2.30
CA GLY A 254 3.42 -1.06 2.48
C GLY A 254 4.02 0.03 3.37
N HIS A 255 3.44 1.23 3.35
CA HIS A 255 3.84 2.34 4.21
C HIS A 255 2.62 3.02 4.85
N GLY A 256 2.87 3.72 5.96
CA GLY A 256 1.83 4.46 6.67
C GLY A 256 0.86 3.55 7.47
N PRO A 257 -0.29 4.09 7.91
CA PRO A 257 -1.26 3.38 8.71
C PRO A 257 -2.15 2.45 7.87
N LEU A 258 -2.82 1.52 8.55
CA LEU A 258 -3.93 0.77 7.97
C LEU A 258 -5.09 1.70 7.64
N THR A 259 -5.89 1.32 6.65
CA THR A 259 -7.11 2.05 6.27
C THR A 259 -8.20 1.06 5.82
N THR A 260 -9.27 1.55 5.19
CA THR A 260 -10.33 0.71 4.59
C THR A 260 -10.76 1.25 3.24
N ILE A 261 -11.36 0.41 2.40
CA ILE A 261 -11.94 0.85 1.13
C ILE A 261 -12.91 2.01 1.33
N LYS A 262 -13.76 1.94 2.37
CA LYS A 262 -14.73 3.01 2.69
C LYS A 262 -14.04 4.33 2.98
N GLN A 263 -12.94 4.31 3.72
CA GLN A 263 -12.17 5.50 4.09
C GLN A 263 -11.48 6.10 2.86
N GLU A 264 -10.81 5.26 2.05
CA GLU A 264 -10.09 5.71 0.86
C GLU A 264 -11.02 6.24 -0.24
N ARG A 265 -12.22 5.68 -0.40
CA ARG A 265 -13.24 6.25 -1.30
C ARG A 265 -13.67 7.66 -0.92
N LYS A 266 -13.49 8.06 0.33
CA LYS A 266 -13.88 9.38 0.83
C LYS A 266 -12.70 10.36 0.92
N HIS A 267 -11.50 9.85 1.27
CA HIS A 267 -10.41 10.72 1.72
C HIS A 267 -9.14 10.62 0.87
N ASN A 268 -9.07 9.67 -0.09
CA ASN A 268 -7.90 9.57 -0.94
C ASN A 268 -8.02 10.48 -2.16
N PRO A 269 -7.13 11.46 -2.37
CA PRO A 269 -7.19 12.37 -3.51
C PRO A 269 -7.22 11.67 -4.88
N PHE A 270 -6.62 10.49 -5.02
CA PHE A 270 -6.60 9.72 -6.28
C PHE A 270 -7.90 8.94 -6.54
N PHE A 271 -8.68 8.63 -5.50
CA PHE A 271 -9.77 7.65 -5.59
C PHE A 271 -11.14 8.15 -5.10
N ALA A 272 -11.23 9.27 -4.38
CA ALA A 272 -12.48 9.77 -3.80
C ALA A 272 -13.53 10.23 -4.85
N HIS A 273 -13.16 10.48 -6.10
CA HIS A 273 -14.11 10.79 -7.19
C HIS A 273 -15.04 9.65 -7.61
N HIS A 274 -14.76 8.45 -7.15
CA HIS A 274 -15.42 7.22 -7.61
C HIS A 274 -16.30 6.59 -6.52
N ALA A 275 -16.71 7.40 -5.53
CA ALA A 275 -17.61 6.99 -4.43
C ALA A 275 -19.08 7.04 -4.85
#